data_89f43467911e1064b3a49eff582712ca
#
_entry.id   89f43467911e1064b3a49eff582712ca
#
_cell.length_a   1.000
_cell.length_b   1.000
_cell.length_c   1.000
_cell.angle_alpha   90.00
_cell.angle_beta   90.00
_cell.angle_gamma   90.00
#
_symmetry.space_group_name_H-M   'P 1'
#
loop_
_entity.id
_entity.type
_entity.pdbx_description
1 polymer ?
#
loop_
_entity_poly.entity_id
_entity_poly.type
_entity_poly.pdbx_seq_one_letter_code
_entity_poly.pdbx_strand_id
1 'polypeptide(L)'
;ADEVPALAGHERRVRRLFDALRGRELASQRIHGDFHLGQTLLGRDGWHIIDFEGEPLKSLAERRRPDSPLRDVAGMVRSFGYAAATATGLAPADREDWELTCVNAFVGACVDTDEPFVGRDDTLSAYVADKAVYEVLYEHRNRPDWIHIPLNALERLVALGTSD
;
A
#
# COMPACT_ATOMS: atom_id res chain seq x y z
N ALA A 1 2.94 -16.77 -7.30
CA ALA A 1 4.37 -17.01 -7.55
C ALA A 1 4.58 -17.70 -8.91
N ASP A 2 3.69 -18.60 -9.30
CA ASP A 2 3.87 -19.37 -10.57
C ASP A 2 3.81 -18.47 -11.82
N GLU A 3 3.01 -17.40 -11.76
CA GLU A 3 2.86 -16.47 -12.89
C GLU A 3 3.98 -15.42 -12.92
N VAL A 4 4.51 -15.04 -11.76
CA VAL A 4 5.59 -14.04 -11.63
C VAL A 4 6.71 -14.59 -10.77
N PRO A 5 7.77 -15.15 -11.37
CA PRO A 5 8.89 -15.78 -10.63
C PRO A 5 9.56 -14.87 -9.59
N ALA A 6 9.56 -13.55 -9.84
CA ALA A 6 10.10 -12.56 -8.90
C ALA A 6 9.41 -12.56 -7.53
N LEU A 7 8.14 -12.99 -7.43
CA LEU A 7 7.42 -13.13 -6.17
C LEU A 7 7.85 -14.33 -5.32
N ALA A 8 8.50 -15.34 -5.91
CA ALA A 8 8.87 -16.57 -5.20
C ALA A 8 9.77 -16.30 -3.98
N GLY A 9 10.69 -15.33 -4.11
CA GLY A 9 11.58 -14.91 -3.02
C GLY A 9 10.84 -14.27 -1.83
N HIS A 10 9.66 -13.71 -2.05
CA HIS A 10 8.88 -12.99 -1.04
C HIS A 10 7.75 -13.83 -0.43
N GLU A 11 7.39 -14.97 -1.03
CA GLU A 11 6.21 -15.77 -0.68
C GLU A 11 6.15 -16.13 0.82
N ARG A 12 7.22 -16.69 1.38
CA ARG A 12 7.26 -17.13 2.80
C ARG A 12 6.99 -15.98 3.76
N ARG A 13 7.42 -14.81 3.41
CA ARG A 13 7.37 -13.61 4.23
C ARG A 13 6.02 -12.92 4.14
N VAL A 14 5.48 -12.79 2.93
CA VAL A 14 4.11 -12.34 2.70
C VAL A 14 3.13 -13.25 3.45
N ARG A 15 3.31 -14.57 3.37
CA ARG A 15 2.49 -15.54 4.13
C ARG A 15 2.54 -15.30 5.63
N ARG A 16 3.70 -15.01 6.21
CA ARG A 16 3.81 -14.69 7.64
C ARG A 16 3.01 -13.45 8.05
N LEU A 17 3.03 -12.39 7.24
CA LEU A 17 2.22 -11.19 7.49
C LEU A 17 0.72 -11.52 7.48
N PHE A 18 0.26 -12.33 6.53
CA PHE A 18 -1.15 -12.76 6.51
C PHE A 18 -1.51 -13.71 7.66
N ASP A 19 -0.59 -14.61 8.04
CA ASP A 19 -0.81 -15.50 9.17
C ASP A 19 -0.95 -14.72 10.49
N ALA A 20 -0.24 -13.59 10.64
CA ALA A 20 -0.38 -12.70 11.79
C ALA A 20 -1.77 -12.03 11.89
N LEU A 21 -2.53 -11.95 10.80
CA LEU A 21 -3.91 -11.45 10.80
C LEU A 21 -4.95 -12.49 11.25
N ARG A 22 -4.60 -13.78 11.24
CA ARG A 22 -5.55 -14.84 11.55
C ARG A 22 -6.06 -14.71 12.98
N GLY A 23 -7.38 -14.67 13.11
CA GLY A 23 -8.06 -14.56 14.41
C GLY A 23 -8.08 -13.14 15.00
N ARG A 24 -7.55 -12.13 14.31
CA ARG A 24 -7.72 -10.74 14.71
C ARG A 24 -9.10 -10.23 14.30
N GLU A 25 -9.79 -9.59 15.23
CA GLU A 25 -10.99 -8.80 14.92
C GLU A 25 -10.56 -7.45 14.36
N LEU A 26 -10.93 -7.17 13.12
CA LEU A 26 -10.65 -5.91 12.46
C LEU A 26 -11.94 -5.11 12.28
N ALA A 27 -11.86 -3.81 12.51
CA ALA A 27 -12.95 -2.91 12.15
C ALA A 27 -13.28 -3.05 10.67
N SER A 28 -14.55 -3.11 10.34
CA SER A 28 -15.04 -3.23 8.95
C SER A 28 -16.08 -2.15 8.70
N GLN A 29 -15.92 -1.42 7.61
CA GLN A 29 -16.80 -0.34 7.18
C GLN A 29 -16.84 -0.25 5.66
N ARG A 30 -17.70 0.61 5.13
CA ARG A 30 -17.61 0.99 3.72
C ARG A 30 -16.29 1.75 3.52
N ILE A 31 -15.50 1.31 2.56
CA ILE A 31 -14.21 1.90 2.19
C ILE A 31 -14.30 2.52 0.78
N HIS A 32 -13.30 3.31 0.40
CA HIS A 32 -13.12 3.78 -0.96
C HIS A 32 -12.83 2.61 -1.91
N GLY A 33 -11.93 1.72 -1.51
CA GLY A 33 -11.61 0.47 -2.18
C GLY A 33 -10.57 0.58 -3.31
N ASP A 34 -10.25 1.81 -3.75
CA ASP A 34 -9.14 2.10 -4.67
C ASP A 34 -8.53 3.48 -4.36
N PHE A 35 -8.20 3.71 -3.09
CA PHE A 35 -7.72 5.01 -2.60
C PHE A 35 -6.24 5.21 -2.89
N HIS A 36 -5.93 6.24 -3.68
CA HIS A 36 -4.57 6.64 -4.05
C HIS A 36 -4.52 8.14 -4.38
N LEU A 37 -3.33 8.71 -4.56
CA LEU A 37 -3.15 10.14 -4.83
C LEU A 37 -3.95 10.64 -6.03
N GLY A 38 -4.12 9.83 -7.08
CA GLY A 38 -4.92 10.17 -8.25
C GLY A 38 -6.42 10.33 -7.96
N GLN A 39 -6.90 9.89 -6.79
CA GLN A 39 -8.29 10.05 -6.34
C GLN A 39 -8.42 11.21 -5.34
N THR A 40 -7.43 12.10 -5.29
CA THR A 40 -7.45 13.28 -4.44
C THR A 40 -7.30 14.56 -5.28
N LEU A 41 -8.10 15.56 -4.97
CA LEU A 41 -8.05 16.87 -5.63
C LEU A 41 -7.91 17.96 -4.57
N LEU A 42 -6.95 18.87 -4.77
CA LEU A 42 -6.82 20.06 -3.94
C LEU A 42 -7.64 21.19 -4.53
N GLY A 43 -8.76 21.50 -3.90
CA GLY A 43 -9.63 22.63 -4.22
C GLY A 43 -9.27 23.88 -3.41
N ARG A 44 -10.06 24.94 -3.56
CA ARG A 44 -9.91 26.21 -2.77
C ARG A 44 -10.27 26.04 -1.29
N ASP A 45 -11.14 25.10 -1.01
CA ASP A 45 -11.74 24.78 0.32
C ASP A 45 -11.10 23.54 0.97
N GLY A 46 -10.05 22.96 0.36
CA GLY A 46 -9.31 21.83 0.91
C GLY A 46 -9.22 20.64 -0.03
N TRP A 47 -8.86 19.50 0.54
CA TRP A 47 -8.75 18.24 -0.18
C TRP A 47 -10.11 17.57 -0.37
N HIS A 48 -10.36 17.09 -1.57
CA HIS A 48 -11.55 16.32 -1.95
C HIS A 48 -11.11 14.92 -2.37
N ILE A 49 -11.86 13.91 -1.93
CA ILE A 49 -11.70 12.53 -2.36
C ILE A 49 -12.80 12.23 -3.39
N ILE A 50 -12.42 11.65 -4.50
CA ILE A 50 -13.30 11.36 -5.64
C ILE A 50 -13.28 9.87 -5.98
N ASP A 51 -14.19 9.43 -6.86
CA ASP A 51 -14.20 8.10 -7.47
C ASP A 51 -14.36 6.93 -6.47
N PHE A 52 -15.42 6.97 -5.69
CA PHE A 52 -15.79 5.93 -4.71
C PHE A 52 -16.34 4.64 -5.33
N GLU A 53 -16.02 4.36 -6.59
CA GLU A 53 -16.50 3.16 -7.27
C GLU A 53 -15.73 1.89 -6.88
N GLY A 54 -14.54 2.03 -6.30
CA GLY A 54 -13.65 0.94 -5.93
C GLY A 54 -12.87 0.36 -7.12
N GLU A 55 -12.09 -0.66 -6.88
CA GLU A 55 -11.14 -1.24 -7.84
C GLU A 55 -11.84 -1.79 -9.09
N PRO A 56 -11.52 -1.31 -10.32
CA PRO A 56 -12.25 -1.66 -11.56
C PRO A 56 -12.26 -3.15 -11.88
N LEU A 57 -11.23 -3.89 -11.48
CA LEU A 57 -11.11 -5.33 -11.74
C LEU A 57 -11.94 -6.19 -10.79
N LYS A 58 -12.51 -5.62 -9.73
CA LYS A 58 -13.41 -6.31 -8.81
C LYS A 58 -14.86 -6.24 -9.30
N SER A 59 -15.61 -7.29 -9.06
CA SER A 59 -17.04 -7.29 -9.30
C SER A 59 -17.77 -6.24 -8.45
N LEU A 60 -18.94 -5.77 -8.90
CA LEU A 60 -19.74 -4.80 -8.14
C LEU A 60 -20.10 -5.32 -6.74
N ALA A 61 -20.31 -6.63 -6.58
CA ALA A 61 -20.60 -7.24 -5.29
C ALA A 61 -19.40 -7.16 -4.34
N GLU A 62 -18.20 -7.40 -4.85
CA GLU A 62 -16.95 -7.28 -4.06
C GLU A 62 -16.66 -5.83 -3.68
N ARG A 63 -16.84 -4.86 -4.61
CA ARG A 63 -16.63 -3.43 -4.34
C ARG A 63 -17.58 -2.87 -3.26
N ARG A 64 -18.76 -3.47 -3.10
CA ARG A 64 -19.77 -3.06 -2.09
C ARG A 64 -19.59 -3.71 -0.73
N ARG A 65 -18.70 -4.70 -0.61
CA ARG A 65 -18.45 -5.35 0.69
C ARG A 65 -17.73 -4.40 1.62
N PRO A 66 -18.17 -4.32 2.88
CA PRO A 66 -17.37 -3.68 3.91
C PRO A 66 -16.00 -4.36 4.03
N ASP A 67 -14.97 -3.58 4.27
CA ASP A 67 -13.60 -4.07 4.51
C ASP A 67 -12.93 -3.18 5.56
N SER A 68 -11.73 -3.52 6.00
CA SER A 68 -10.97 -2.69 6.92
C SER A 68 -10.55 -1.37 6.26
N PRO A 69 -10.67 -0.22 6.96
CA PRO A 69 -10.15 1.06 6.48
C PRO A 69 -8.64 1.01 6.19
N LEU A 70 -7.91 0.06 6.79
CA LEU A 70 -6.48 -0.14 6.51
C LEU A 70 -6.19 -0.50 5.05
N ARG A 71 -7.18 -1.00 4.30
CA ARG A 71 -7.04 -1.22 2.86
C ARG A 71 -6.82 0.09 2.10
N ASP A 72 -7.60 1.12 2.43
CA ASP A 72 -7.44 2.45 1.82
C ASP A 72 -6.15 3.13 2.28
N VAL A 73 -5.80 2.98 3.56
CA VAL A 73 -4.52 3.47 4.10
C VAL A 73 -3.35 2.82 3.35
N ALA A 74 -3.38 1.52 3.15
CA ALA A 74 -2.35 0.80 2.40
C ALA A 74 -2.27 1.24 0.93
N GLY A 75 -3.41 1.50 0.28
CA GLY A 75 -3.47 2.05 -1.07
C GLY A 75 -2.76 3.40 -1.19
N MET A 76 -2.99 4.30 -0.24
CA MET A 76 -2.33 5.61 -0.21
C MET A 76 -0.83 5.48 0.09
N VAL A 77 -0.43 4.63 1.03
CA VAL A 77 0.99 4.33 1.31
C VAL A 77 1.70 3.86 0.04
N ARG A 78 1.10 2.94 -0.70
CA ARG A 78 1.65 2.47 -1.97
C ARG A 78 1.71 3.58 -3.04
N SER A 79 0.72 4.46 -3.05
CA SER A 79 0.69 5.59 -3.98
C SER A 79 1.81 6.60 -3.75
N PHE A 80 2.21 6.86 -2.51
CA PHE A 80 3.41 7.65 -2.20
C PHE A 80 4.68 6.98 -2.74
N GLY A 81 4.81 5.65 -2.61
CA GLY A 81 5.92 4.90 -3.18
C GLY A 81 6.03 5.03 -4.71
N TYR A 82 4.89 4.95 -5.41
CA TYR A 82 4.86 5.19 -6.86
C TYR A 82 5.24 6.64 -7.21
N ALA A 83 4.72 7.62 -6.50
CA ALA A 83 5.05 9.03 -6.72
C ALA A 83 6.56 9.27 -6.53
N ALA A 84 7.15 8.73 -5.47
CA ALA A 84 8.58 8.82 -5.21
C ALA A 84 9.42 8.14 -6.30
N ALA A 85 9.03 6.92 -6.71
CA ALA A 85 9.77 6.14 -7.71
C ALA A 85 9.76 6.81 -9.09
N THR A 86 8.66 7.50 -9.44
CA THR A 86 8.48 8.14 -10.76
C THR A 86 8.86 9.61 -10.77
N ALA A 87 9.17 10.23 -9.62
CA ALA A 87 9.59 11.62 -9.53
C ALA A 87 10.87 11.86 -10.35
N THR A 88 10.87 12.92 -11.14
CA THR A 88 12.04 13.37 -11.92
C THR A 88 12.75 14.52 -11.20
N GLY A 89 14.08 14.60 -11.35
CA GLY A 89 14.86 15.73 -10.82
C GLY A 89 15.22 15.64 -9.33
N LEU A 90 14.85 14.56 -8.64
CA LEU A 90 15.25 14.28 -7.25
C LEU A 90 16.30 13.19 -7.20
N ALA A 91 17.28 13.31 -6.29
CA ALA A 91 18.20 12.22 -6.01
C ALA A 91 17.46 11.03 -5.36
N PRO A 92 17.96 9.78 -5.48
CA PRO A 92 17.31 8.61 -4.88
C PRO A 92 17.05 8.74 -3.37
N ALA A 93 18.02 9.27 -2.60
CA ALA A 93 17.86 9.50 -1.16
C ALA A 93 16.74 10.50 -0.84
N ASP A 94 16.64 11.61 -1.61
CA ASP A 94 15.60 12.62 -1.41
C ASP A 94 14.20 12.07 -1.71
N ARG A 95 14.08 11.14 -2.66
CA ARG A 95 12.81 10.44 -2.96
C ARG A 95 12.38 9.53 -1.81
N GLU A 96 13.32 8.81 -1.24
CA GLU A 96 13.07 7.91 -0.10
C GLU A 96 12.66 8.70 1.15
N ASP A 97 13.37 9.78 1.46
CA ASP A 97 13.05 10.68 2.57
C ASP A 97 11.66 11.34 2.39
N TRP A 98 11.34 11.74 1.15
CA TRP A 98 10.03 12.30 0.84
C TRP A 98 8.92 11.26 1.01
N GLU A 99 9.10 10.03 0.49
CA GLU A 99 8.13 8.94 0.65
C GLU A 99 7.88 8.67 2.13
N LEU A 100 8.96 8.51 2.91
CA LEU A 100 8.88 8.21 4.34
C LEU A 100 8.16 9.33 5.11
N THR A 101 8.48 10.60 4.81
CA THR A 101 7.83 11.75 5.42
C THR A 101 6.33 11.76 5.13
N CYS A 102 5.92 11.55 3.88
CA CYS A 102 4.51 11.51 3.50
C CYS A 102 3.77 10.34 4.15
N VAL A 103 4.37 9.14 4.15
CA VAL A 103 3.80 7.95 4.79
C VAL A 103 3.59 8.17 6.28
N ASN A 104 4.62 8.65 7.00
CA ASN A 104 4.53 8.88 8.43
C ASN A 104 3.47 9.94 8.78
N ALA A 105 3.43 11.05 8.06
CA ALA A 105 2.43 12.10 8.28
C ALA A 105 1.00 11.59 8.02
N PHE A 106 0.80 10.84 6.94
CA PHE A 106 -0.51 10.31 6.56
C PHE A 106 -0.99 9.22 7.54
N VAL A 107 -0.14 8.24 7.82
CA VAL A 107 -0.49 7.14 8.74
C VAL A 107 -0.67 7.67 10.16
N GLY A 108 0.20 8.59 10.62
CA GLY A 108 0.06 9.25 11.92
C GLY A 108 -1.30 9.93 12.08
N ALA A 109 -1.74 10.66 11.06
CA ALA A 109 -3.07 11.30 11.06
C ALA A 109 -4.24 10.29 11.04
N CYS A 110 -4.07 9.12 10.38
CA CYS A 110 -5.12 8.09 10.33
C CYS A 110 -5.29 7.32 11.65
N VAL A 111 -4.21 7.14 12.41
CA VAL A 111 -4.20 6.33 13.64
C VAL A 111 -3.94 7.15 14.91
N ASP A 112 -3.94 8.46 14.79
CA ASP A 112 -3.73 9.42 15.89
C ASP A 112 -2.44 9.11 16.69
N THR A 113 -1.30 9.03 15.97
CA THR A 113 0.00 8.70 16.55
C THR A 113 1.14 9.45 15.87
N ASP A 114 2.09 9.94 16.66
CA ASP A 114 3.31 10.60 16.18
C ASP A 114 4.47 9.62 15.92
N GLU A 115 4.27 8.34 16.17
CA GLU A 115 5.34 7.38 15.98
C GLU A 115 5.44 6.90 14.51
N PRO A 116 6.64 6.59 14.01
CA PRO A 116 6.84 6.12 12.65
C PRO A 116 6.06 4.85 12.34
N PHE A 117 5.45 4.79 11.16
CA PHE A 117 4.68 3.62 10.67
C PHE A 117 5.52 2.34 10.61
N VAL A 118 6.78 2.52 10.30
CA VAL A 118 7.69 1.41 10.02
C VAL A 118 7.93 0.55 11.26
N GLY A 119 7.54 -0.74 11.19
CA GLY A 119 7.77 -1.75 12.24
C GLY A 119 6.71 -1.84 13.32
N ARG A 120 5.59 -1.11 13.22
CA ARG A 120 4.63 -0.97 14.31
C ARG A 120 3.42 -1.86 14.30
N ASP A 121 2.82 -2.05 13.14
CA ASP A 121 1.58 -2.82 13.03
C ASP A 121 1.65 -3.82 11.89
N ASP A 122 1.80 -5.08 12.26
CA ASP A 122 1.74 -6.21 11.33
C ASP A 122 0.45 -6.19 10.49
N THR A 123 -0.62 -5.60 11.03
CA THR A 123 -1.91 -5.51 10.33
C THR A 123 -1.82 -4.60 9.12
N LEU A 124 -1.34 -3.36 9.29
CA LEU A 124 -1.17 -2.45 8.15
C LEU A 124 -0.10 -2.96 7.19
N SER A 125 0.99 -3.52 7.70
CA SER A 125 2.05 -4.14 6.89
C SER A 125 1.50 -5.27 6.01
N ALA A 126 0.56 -6.07 6.51
CA ALA A 126 -0.09 -7.12 5.72
C ALA A 126 -0.98 -6.53 4.60
N TYR A 127 -1.74 -5.46 4.86
CA TYR A 127 -2.51 -4.77 3.82
C TYR A 127 -1.62 -4.12 2.75
N VAL A 128 -0.49 -3.52 3.17
CA VAL A 128 0.50 -2.96 2.22
C VAL A 128 1.13 -4.07 1.38
N ALA A 129 1.44 -5.22 1.98
CA ALA A 129 1.96 -6.39 1.26
C ALA A 129 0.92 -6.94 0.27
N ASP A 130 -0.37 -7.03 0.66
CA ASP A 130 -1.46 -7.46 -0.22
C ASP A 130 -1.54 -6.58 -1.47
N LYS A 131 -1.59 -5.26 -1.27
CA LYS A 131 -1.62 -4.30 -2.38
C LYS A 131 -0.36 -4.39 -3.25
N ALA A 132 0.83 -4.52 -2.65
CA ALA A 132 2.08 -4.66 -3.40
C ALA A 132 2.13 -5.95 -4.25
N VAL A 133 1.64 -7.08 -3.71
CA VAL A 133 1.52 -8.34 -4.49
C VAL A 133 0.57 -8.17 -5.68
N TYR A 134 -0.59 -7.53 -5.46
CA TYR A 134 -1.53 -7.20 -6.53
C TYR A 134 -0.86 -6.32 -7.60
N GLU A 135 -0.14 -5.28 -7.18
CA GLU A 135 0.58 -4.38 -8.07
C GLU A 135 1.68 -5.11 -8.88
N VAL A 136 2.41 -6.05 -8.29
CA VAL A 136 3.40 -6.87 -9.03
C VAL A 136 2.73 -7.61 -10.18
N LEU A 137 1.56 -8.22 -9.96
CA LEU A 137 0.80 -8.90 -11.01
C LEU A 137 0.30 -7.92 -12.07
N TYR A 138 -0.20 -6.77 -11.64
CA TYR A 138 -0.69 -5.72 -12.53
C TYR A 138 0.43 -5.17 -13.42
N GLU A 139 1.57 -4.80 -12.82
CA GLU A 139 2.71 -4.26 -13.56
C GLU A 139 3.31 -5.29 -14.53
N HIS A 140 3.44 -6.54 -14.08
CA HIS A 140 3.91 -7.62 -14.95
C HIS A 140 3.10 -7.73 -16.25
N ARG A 141 1.79 -7.54 -16.17
CA ARG A 141 0.87 -7.67 -17.31
C ARG A 141 0.78 -6.40 -18.16
N ASN A 142 0.87 -5.22 -17.54
CA ASN A 142 0.53 -3.96 -18.18
C ASN A 142 1.71 -3.01 -18.36
N ARG A 143 2.69 -3.00 -17.43
CA ARG A 143 3.84 -2.09 -17.42
C ARG A 143 5.08 -2.79 -16.85
N PRO A 144 5.68 -3.76 -17.56
CA PRO A 144 6.76 -4.59 -17.02
C PRO A 144 7.97 -3.79 -16.48
N ASP A 145 8.25 -2.63 -17.05
CA ASP A 145 9.34 -1.74 -16.60
C ASP A 145 9.10 -1.17 -15.19
N TRP A 146 7.87 -1.19 -14.70
CA TRP A 146 7.49 -0.65 -13.39
C TRP A 146 7.42 -1.72 -12.29
N ILE A 147 7.58 -2.99 -12.64
CA ILE A 147 7.50 -4.13 -11.68
C ILE A 147 8.45 -3.98 -10.50
N HIS A 148 9.58 -3.30 -10.69
CA HIS A 148 10.56 -3.05 -9.63
C HIS A 148 9.98 -2.20 -8.48
N ILE A 149 8.99 -1.34 -8.74
CA ILE A 149 8.39 -0.46 -7.71
C ILE A 149 7.70 -1.27 -6.61
N PRO A 150 6.72 -2.15 -6.91
CA PRO A 150 6.09 -2.97 -5.89
C PRO A 150 7.03 -4.05 -5.32
N LEU A 151 7.99 -4.58 -6.08
CA LEU A 151 8.99 -5.53 -5.55
C LEU A 151 9.87 -4.88 -4.48
N ASN A 152 10.40 -3.68 -4.73
CA ASN A 152 11.18 -2.93 -3.74
C ASN A 152 10.38 -2.63 -2.46
N ALA A 153 9.06 -2.39 -2.59
CA ALA A 153 8.22 -2.22 -1.42
C ALA A 153 8.09 -3.49 -0.60
N LEU A 154 7.92 -4.66 -1.24
CA LEU A 154 7.93 -5.94 -0.55
C LEU A 154 9.27 -6.19 0.13
N GLU A 155 10.41 -5.85 -0.48
CA GLU A 155 11.73 -5.96 0.13
C GLU A 155 11.86 -5.10 1.39
N ARG A 156 11.41 -3.87 1.35
CA ARG A 156 11.44 -2.93 2.49
C ARG A 156 10.57 -3.41 3.66
N LEU A 157 9.33 -3.83 3.41
CA LEU A 157 8.46 -4.41 4.43
C LEU A 157 9.10 -5.62 5.11
N VAL A 158 9.96 -6.28 4.38
CA VAL A 158 10.68 -7.48 4.73
C VAL A 158 11.88 -7.20 5.64
N ALA A 159 12.64 -6.13 5.37
CA ALA A 159 13.81 -5.77 6.15
C ALA A 159 13.45 -5.35 7.58
N LEU A 160 12.25 -4.82 7.78
CA LEU A 160 11.79 -4.25 9.04
C LEU A 160 11.24 -5.27 10.04
N GLY A 161 10.82 -6.45 9.56
CA GLY A 161 10.33 -7.55 10.41
C GLY A 161 11.43 -8.51 10.90
N THR A 162 12.71 -8.20 10.73
CA THR A 162 13.84 -9.06 11.10
C THR A 162 14.67 -8.55 12.29
N SER A 163 14.16 -7.62 13.08
CA SER A 163 14.73 -7.33 14.39
C SER A 163 14.22 -8.39 15.37
N ASP A 164 14.98 -9.47 15.51
CA ASP A 164 14.87 -10.42 16.64
C ASP A 164 15.22 -9.72 17.97
#